data_176154f596179782d5ddf620afb07b4f
#
_entry.id   176154f596179782d5ddf620afb07b4f
#
_cell.length_a   1.000
_cell.length_b   1.000
_cell.length_c   1.000
_cell.angle_alpha   90.00
_cell.angle_beta   90.00
_cell.angle_gamma   90.00
#
_symmetry.space_group_name_H-M   'P 1'
#
loop_
_entity.id
_entity.type
_entity.pdbx_description
1 polymer ?
#
loop_
_entity_poly.entity_id
_entity_poly.type
_entity_poly.pdbx_seq_one_letter_code
_entity_poly.pdbx_strand_id
1 'polypeptide(L)'
;MTDSAPILGEPRWHTDPEGGAGLRWWDGTQWTTSVMGAAELGPAVQKPLAAGTRVFTVSLWVIVFLPLLTTLGNLVFRSPSLASVYEAAATGDAPPADSAGMLRNLLTLAVYGATVVLAFLDRRALVQAGYVRPFHWAWAFLSTGVYVVGRSIIVQRRIGRGLTPIWVWLGVTLLGLAVAFSSVTDAFAALLLFSTPG
;
A
#
# COMPACT_ATOMS: atom_id res chain seq x y z
N MET A 1 26.95 -37.69 15.34
CA MET A 1 27.17 -36.44 14.62
C MET A 1 27.61 -35.41 15.65
N THR A 2 28.91 -35.19 15.73
CA THR A 2 29.52 -34.23 16.67
C THR A 2 29.27 -32.83 16.13
N ASP A 3 28.40 -32.10 16.83
CA ASP A 3 28.15 -30.67 16.62
C ASP A 3 29.47 -29.97 16.99
N SER A 4 30.25 -29.59 15.97
CA SER A 4 31.51 -28.86 16.18
C SER A 4 31.12 -27.45 16.60
N ALA A 5 31.25 -27.14 17.88
CA ALA A 5 31.13 -25.78 18.37
C ALA A 5 31.99 -24.84 17.49
N PRO A 6 31.48 -23.71 17.04
CA PRO A 6 32.26 -22.79 16.28
C PRO A 6 33.48 -22.34 17.04
N ILE A 7 34.67 -22.35 16.42
CA ILE A 7 35.92 -21.84 17.02
C ILE A 7 35.72 -20.32 17.19
N LEU A 8 35.29 -19.96 18.40
CA LEU A 8 35.09 -18.58 18.80
C LEU A 8 36.47 -18.01 19.13
N GLY A 9 37.06 -17.24 18.20
CA GLY A 9 38.37 -16.64 18.39
C GLY A 9 38.30 -15.29 19.10
N GLU A 10 38.43 -14.22 18.37
CA GLU A 10 38.48 -12.83 18.87
C GLU A 10 37.14 -12.31 19.39
N PRO A 11 37.14 -11.36 20.35
CA PRO A 11 35.93 -10.69 20.83
C PRO A 11 35.13 -10.06 19.69
N ARG A 12 33.87 -10.45 19.55
CA ARG A 12 32.96 -9.91 18.52
C ARG A 12 31.49 -10.31 18.77
N TRP A 13 30.60 -9.70 18.00
CA TRP A 13 29.20 -10.09 17.96
C TRP A 13 28.99 -11.37 17.16
N HIS A 14 28.32 -12.35 17.76
CA HIS A 14 27.93 -13.62 17.14
C HIS A 14 26.42 -13.82 17.27
N THR A 15 25.87 -14.71 16.45
CA THR A 15 24.48 -15.16 16.61
C THR A 15 24.26 -15.67 18.04
N ASP A 16 23.16 -15.27 18.68
CA ASP A 16 22.85 -15.69 20.06
C ASP A 16 22.69 -17.21 20.15
N PRO A 17 23.54 -17.92 20.92
CA PRO A 17 23.48 -19.36 21.05
C PRO A 17 22.22 -19.86 21.78
N GLU A 18 21.53 -19.00 22.54
CA GLU A 18 20.24 -19.31 23.19
C GLU A 18 19.06 -19.22 22.23
N GLY A 19 19.29 -19.02 20.91
CA GLY A 19 18.26 -19.06 19.88
C GLY A 19 17.49 -17.75 19.69
N GLY A 20 17.93 -16.67 20.32
CA GLY A 20 17.39 -15.34 20.11
C GLY A 20 17.61 -14.84 18.66
N ALA A 21 16.70 -14.00 18.14
CA ALA A 21 16.81 -13.41 16.81
C ALA A 21 17.83 -12.25 16.74
N GLY A 22 18.81 -12.21 17.65
CA GLY A 22 19.80 -11.15 17.80
C GLY A 22 21.24 -11.65 17.77
N LEU A 23 22.15 -10.74 18.07
CA LEU A 23 23.57 -11.05 18.29
C LEU A 23 23.88 -10.93 19.78
N ARG A 24 24.76 -11.82 20.29
CA ARG A 24 25.31 -11.75 21.65
C ARG A 24 26.82 -11.49 21.54
N TRP A 25 27.33 -10.69 22.45
CA TRP A 25 28.76 -10.36 22.49
C TRP A 25 29.56 -11.51 23.10
N TRP A 26 30.55 -11.97 22.34
CA TRP A 26 31.60 -12.87 22.80
C TRP A 26 32.82 -12.05 23.19
N ASP A 27 33.33 -12.18 24.42
CA ASP A 27 34.49 -11.42 24.94
C ASP A 27 35.85 -12.06 24.66
N GLY A 28 35.86 -13.17 23.95
CA GLY A 28 37.05 -13.98 23.70
C GLY A 28 37.17 -15.21 24.63
N THR A 29 36.41 -15.22 25.72
CA THR A 29 36.44 -16.29 26.73
C THR A 29 35.05 -16.85 27.11
N GLN A 30 34.04 -15.96 27.10
CA GLN A 30 32.69 -16.31 27.48
C GLN A 30 31.64 -15.45 26.79
N TRP A 31 30.40 -15.92 26.76
CA TRP A 31 29.25 -15.15 26.34
C TRP A 31 28.88 -14.13 27.40
N THR A 32 28.74 -12.87 27.02
CA THR A 32 28.32 -11.80 27.91
C THR A 32 26.79 -11.67 27.95
N THR A 33 26.29 -10.88 28.88
CA THR A 33 24.87 -10.50 28.94
C THR A 33 24.47 -9.45 27.89
N SER A 34 25.44 -8.89 27.15
CA SER A 34 25.17 -7.91 26.10
C SER A 34 24.55 -8.57 24.90
N VAL A 35 23.28 -8.26 24.64
CA VAL A 35 22.52 -8.77 23.51
C VAL A 35 22.07 -7.57 22.67
N MET A 36 22.36 -7.62 21.38
CA MET A 36 21.84 -6.66 20.41
C MET A 36 20.60 -7.26 19.73
N GLY A 37 19.45 -6.68 19.96
CA GLY A 37 18.19 -7.16 19.41
C GLY A 37 18.15 -7.10 17.87
N ALA A 38 17.41 -8.00 17.25
CA ALA A 38 17.24 -8.01 15.79
C ALA A 38 16.73 -6.66 15.23
N ALA A 39 16.06 -5.85 16.06
CA ALA A 39 15.59 -4.51 15.69
C ALA A 39 16.69 -3.48 15.58
N GLU A 40 17.81 -3.67 16.29
CA GLU A 40 18.99 -2.79 16.31
C GLU A 40 20.00 -3.15 15.20
N LEU A 41 19.88 -4.37 14.68
CA LEU A 41 20.70 -4.85 13.58
C LEU A 41 20.23 -4.22 12.27
N GLY A 42 21.16 -3.73 11.47
CA GLY A 42 20.88 -3.26 10.14
C GLY A 42 20.31 -4.37 9.23
N PRO A 43 19.73 -4.03 8.08
CA PRO A 43 19.09 -4.99 7.16
C PRO A 43 19.96 -6.17 6.74
N ALA A 44 21.29 -5.98 6.71
CA ALA A 44 22.26 -7.00 6.29
C ALA A 44 22.48 -8.12 7.30
N VAL A 45 22.18 -7.90 8.60
CA VAL A 45 22.44 -8.85 9.69
C VAL A 45 21.17 -9.58 10.17
N GLN A 46 20.00 -9.19 9.63
CA GLN A 46 18.74 -9.84 9.98
C GLN A 46 18.68 -11.23 9.34
N LYS A 47 18.28 -12.22 10.17
CA LYS A 47 18.11 -13.63 9.73
C LYS A 47 17.31 -13.67 8.42
N PRO A 48 17.79 -14.40 7.39
CA PRO A 48 17.03 -14.60 6.18
C PRO A 48 15.65 -15.18 6.48
N LEU A 49 14.62 -14.65 5.86
CA LEU A 49 13.28 -15.22 5.98
C LEU A 49 13.27 -16.63 5.40
N ALA A 50 12.50 -17.53 6.00
CA ALA A 50 12.38 -18.90 5.53
C ALA A 50 11.99 -18.93 4.04
N ALA A 51 12.64 -19.83 3.27
CA ALA A 51 12.27 -20.05 1.88
C ALA A 51 10.77 -20.44 1.82
N GLY A 52 9.96 -19.68 1.03
CA GLY A 52 8.52 -19.89 0.96
C GLY A 52 7.66 -18.98 1.84
N THR A 53 8.26 -18.06 2.63
CA THR A 53 7.47 -17.07 3.37
C THR A 53 6.50 -16.31 2.44
N ARG A 54 5.21 -16.35 2.79
CA ARG A 54 4.16 -15.66 2.02
C ARG A 54 4.33 -14.15 2.14
N VAL A 55 4.79 -13.52 1.07
CA VAL A 55 4.99 -12.06 0.99
C VAL A 55 3.82 -11.34 0.33
N PHE A 56 3.04 -12.06 -0.46
CA PHE A 56 1.84 -11.55 -1.11
C PHE A 56 0.64 -11.92 -0.24
N THR A 57 0.25 -11.01 0.64
CA THR A 57 -0.95 -11.17 1.49
C THR A 57 -2.21 -10.90 0.67
N VAL A 58 -3.32 -11.50 1.07
CA VAL A 58 -4.64 -11.19 0.49
C VAL A 58 -4.96 -9.70 0.68
N SER A 59 -4.67 -9.15 1.87
CA SER A 59 -4.88 -7.73 2.17
C SER A 59 -4.18 -6.81 1.17
N LEU A 60 -2.93 -7.13 0.77
CA LEU A 60 -2.21 -6.35 -0.24
C LEU A 60 -2.93 -6.35 -1.59
N TRP A 61 -3.37 -7.53 -2.05
CA TRP A 61 -4.06 -7.61 -3.34
C TRP A 61 -5.39 -6.87 -3.32
N VAL A 62 -6.14 -6.96 -2.22
CA VAL A 62 -7.36 -6.17 -2.06
C VAL A 62 -7.04 -4.67 -2.14
N ILE A 63 -6.01 -4.18 -1.44
CA ILE A 63 -5.57 -2.77 -1.50
C ILE A 63 -5.25 -2.34 -2.95
N VAL A 64 -4.56 -3.21 -3.70
CA VAL A 64 -4.16 -2.92 -5.10
C VAL A 64 -5.37 -2.77 -6.02
N PHE A 65 -6.43 -3.57 -5.81
CA PHE A 65 -7.63 -3.55 -6.65
C PHE A 65 -8.73 -2.60 -6.14
N LEU A 66 -8.65 -2.13 -4.89
CA LEU A 66 -9.66 -1.24 -4.30
C LEU A 66 -9.97 0.02 -5.14
N PRO A 67 -8.98 0.67 -5.81
CA PRO A 67 -9.27 1.81 -6.69
C PRO A 67 -10.22 1.51 -7.86
N LEU A 68 -10.36 0.23 -8.26
CA LEU A 68 -11.36 -0.15 -9.27
C LEU A 68 -12.79 0.10 -8.80
N LEU A 69 -13.06 -0.03 -7.50
CA LEU A 69 -14.40 0.26 -6.96
C LEU A 69 -14.74 1.76 -7.09
N THR A 70 -13.78 2.64 -6.87
CA THR A 70 -13.98 4.09 -7.09
C THR A 70 -14.13 4.42 -8.55
N THR A 71 -13.36 3.77 -9.43
CA THR A 71 -13.49 3.91 -10.89
C THR A 71 -14.87 3.44 -11.36
N LEU A 72 -15.32 2.27 -10.89
CA LEU A 72 -16.65 1.76 -11.19
C LEU A 72 -17.75 2.68 -10.62
N GLY A 73 -17.57 3.18 -9.41
CA GLY A 73 -18.47 4.17 -8.81
C GLY A 73 -18.62 5.43 -9.66
N ASN A 74 -17.51 5.93 -10.24
CA ASN A 74 -17.54 7.07 -11.15
C ASN A 74 -18.29 6.78 -12.47
N LEU A 75 -18.26 5.53 -12.94
CA LEU A 75 -18.98 5.13 -14.14
C LEU A 75 -20.49 4.92 -13.87
N VAL A 76 -20.84 4.37 -12.71
CA VAL A 76 -22.23 4.03 -12.34
C VAL A 76 -22.97 5.23 -11.78
N PHE A 77 -22.35 5.94 -10.85
CA PHE A 77 -22.94 7.12 -10.19
C PHE A 77 -22.54 8.39 -10.93
N ARG A 78 -23.21 8.66 -12.02
CA ARG A 78 -22.95 9.88 -12.82
C ARG A 78 -23.63 11.09 -12.16
N SER A 79 -22.88 12.16 -11.99
CA SER A 79 -23.44 13.46 -11.61
C SER A 79 -24.29 14.06 -12.73
N PRO A 80 -25.20 15.00 -12.42
CA PRO A 80 -25.90 15.78 -13.42
C PRO A 80 -24.91 16.40 -14.41
N SER A 81 -25.29 16.43 -15.67
CA SER A 81 -24.45 17.03 -16.71
C SER A 81 -24.33 18.55 -16.51
N LEU A 82 -23.22 19.15 -16.93
CA LEU A 82 -23.10 20.61 -16.92
C LEU A 82 -24.22 21.25 -17.69
N ALA A 83 -24.66 20.64 -18.80
CA ALA A 83 -25.78 21.12 -19.61
C ALA A 83 -27.05 21.26 -18.79
N SER A 84 -27.42 20.23 -18.01
CA SER A 84 -28.63 20.28 -17.17
C SER A 84 -28.55 21.33 -16.05
N VAL A 85 -27.34 21.59 -15.54
CA VAL A 85 -27.12 22.61 -14.51
C VAL A 85 -27.24 24.02 -15.13
N TYR A 86 -26.69 24.24 -16.33
CA TYR A 86 -26.82 25.51 -17.05
C TYR A 86 -28.26 25.78 -17.50
N GLU A 87 -28.98 24.76 -17.96
CA GLU A 87 -30.39 24.87 -18.34
C GLU A 87 -31.26 25.28 -17.13
N ALA A 88 -31.08 24.65 -15.99
CA ALA A 88 -31.75 25.03 -14.77
C ALA A 88 -31.44 26.49 -14.36
N ALA A 89 -30.16 26.89 -14.48
CA ALA A 89 -29.76 28.28 -14.20
C ALA A 89 -30.38 29.29 -15.18
N ALA A 90 -30.54 28.91 -16.46
CA ALA A 90 -31.14 29.79 -17.50
C ALA A 90 -32.65 29.94 -17.31
N THR A 91 -33.33 28.89 -16.83
CA THR A 91 -34.79 28.90 -16.57
C THR A 91 -35.14 29.43 -15.18
N GLY A 92 -34.15 29.66 -14.31
CA GLY A 92 -34.37 30.07 -12.91
C GLY A 92 -34.82 28.93 -12.01
N ASP A 93 -34.71 27.68 -12.47
CA ASP A 93 -35.04 26.49 -11.73
C ASP A 93 -33.94 26.11 -10.76
N ALA A 94 -34.27 25.32 -9.71
CA ALA A 94 -33.27 24.76 -8.84
C ALA A 94 -32.41 23.72 -9.58
N PRO A 95 -31.08 23.74 -9.40
CA PRO A 95 -30.22 22.76 -10.03
C PRO A 95 -30.59 21.33 -9.58
N PRO A 96 -30.45 20.33 -10.46
CA PRO A 96 -30.80 18.95 -10.13
C PRO A 96 -29.95 18.44 -8.96
N ALA A 97 -30.58 17.73 -8.02
CA ALA A 97 -29.90 17.18 -6.85
C ALA A 97 -28.83 16.16 -7.27
N ASP A 98 -27.59 16.31 -6.78
CA ASP A 98 -26.49 15.38 -7.04
C ASP A 98 -26.45 14.26 -5.98
N SER A 99 -27.49 13.48 -5.87
CA SER A 99 -27.52 12.29 -5.00
C SER A 99 -26.50 11.22 -5.42
N ALA A 100 -26.23 11.11 -6.72
CA ALA A 100 -25.22 10.22 -7.27
C ALA A 100 -23.79 10.63 -6.84
N GLY A 101 -23.49 11.92 -6.84
CA GLY A 101 -22.23 12.45 -6.33
C GLY A 101 -22.04 12.19 -4.83
N MET A 102 -23.13 12.31 -4.04
CA MET A 102 -23.07 11.98 -2.62
C MET A 102 -22.74 10.49 -2.41
N LEU A 103 -23.37 9.58 -3.13
CA LEU A 103 -23.09 8.13 -3.05
C LEU A 103 -21.64 7.83 -3.47
N ARG A 104 -21.16 8.46 -4.53
CA ARG A 104 -19.77 8.33 -4.99
C ARG A 104 -18.77 8.80 -3.93
N ASN A 105 -19.03 9.93 -3.27
CA ASN A 105 -18.17 10.45 -2.22
C ASN A 105 -18.15 9.51 -0.99
N LEU A 106 -19.30 8.96 -0.59
CA LEU A 106 -19.38 7.95 0.46
C LEU A 106 -18.61 6.68 0.10
N LEU A 107 -18.72 6.20 -1.13
CA LEU A 107 -17.94 5.07 -1.63
C LEU A 107 -16.44 5.35 -1.56
N THR A 108 -15.99 6.54 -1.99
CA THR A 108 -14.59 6.95 -1.93
C THR A 108 -14.07 6.97 -0.50
N LEU A 109 -14.86 7.50 0.44
CA LEU A 109 -14.50 7.52 1.86
C LEU A 109 -14.44 6.10 2.44
N ALA A 110 -15.38 5.23 2.08
CA ALA A 110 -15.38 3.83 2.50
C ALA A 110 -14.15 3.07 1.97
N VAL A 111 -13.80 3.27 0.70
CA VAL A 111 -12.60 2.69 0.08
C VAL A 111 -11.33 3.20 0.76
N TYR A 112 -11.26 4.49 1.07
CA TYR A 112 -10.13 5.06 1.82
C TYR A 112 -10.00 4.43 3.20
N GLY A 113 -11.07 4.36 3.98
CA GLY A 113 -11.07 3.71 5.30
C GLY A 113 -10.68 2.23 5.22
N ALA A 114 -11.24 1.49 4.25
CA ALA A 114 -10.89 0.09 4.00
C ALA A 114 -9.40 -0.08 3.67
N THR A 115 -8.81 0.82 2.87
CA THR A 115 -7.37 0.79 2.55
C THR A 115 -6.51 0.89 3.82
N VAL A 116 -6.84 1.80 4.74
CA VAL A 116 -6.10 1.98 5.99
C VAL A 116 -6.20 0.74 6.88
N VAL A 117 -7.40 0.18 7.03
CA VAL A 117 -7.62 -1.05 7.81
C VAL A 117 -6.85 -2.22 7.20
N LEU A 118 -6.92 -2.39 5.88
CA LEU A 118 -6.22 -3.46 5.18
C LEU A 118 -4.70 -3.30 5.27
N ALA A 119 -4.16 -2.08 5.21
CA ALA A 119 -2.74 -1.81 5.41
C ALA A 119 -2.28 -2.19 6.83
N PHE A 120 -3.11 -1.94 7.85
CA PHE A 120 -2.85 -2.40 9.21
C PHE A 120 -2.83 -3.93 9.30
N LEU A 121 -3.80 -4.62 8.67
CA LEU A 121 -3.85 -6.08 8.63
C LEU A 121 -2.69 -6.69 7.86
N ASP A 122 -2.28 -6.10 6.73
CA ASP A 122 -1.11 -6.52 5.95
C ASP A 122 0.17 -6.41 6.78
N ARG A 123 0.36 -5.27 7.48
CA ARG A 123 1.49 -5.12 8.40
C ARG A 123 1.49 -6.19 9.48
N ARG A 124 0.34 -6.46 10.09
CA ARG A 124 0.22 -7.49 11.13
C ARG A 124 0.58 -8.87 10.59
N ALA A 125 0.12 -9.22 9.40
CA ALA A 125 0.46 -10.48 8.74
C ALA A 125 1.97 -10.60 8.45
N LEU A 126 2.63 -9.50 8.02
CA LEU A 126 4.08 -9.48 7.80
C LEU A 126 4.86 -9.66 9.12
N VAL A 127 4.43 -9.03 10.21
CA VAL A 127 5.04 -9.22 11.54
C VAL A 127 4.94 -10.69 11.97
N GLN A 128 3.76 -11.30 11.81
CA GLN A 128 3.54 -12.71 12.11
C GLN A 128 4.38 -13.65 11.23
N ALA A 129 4.68 -13.24 9.99
CA ALA A 129 5.57 -13.97 9.09
C ALA A 129 7.07 -13.75 9.38
N GLY A 130 7.43 -13.03 10.45
CA GLY A 130 8.81 -12.84 10.90
C GLY A 130 9.52 -11.60 10.32
N TYR A 131 8.79 -10.65 9.72
CA TYR A 131 9.38 -9.38 9.30
C TYR A 131 9.63 -8.46 10.50
N VAL A 132 10.87 -8.17 10.81
CA VAL A 132 11.28 -7.40 12.00
C VAL A 132 10.90 -5.93 11.92
N ARG A 133 10.89 -5.32 10.73
CA ARG A 133 10.50 -3.91 10.51
C ARG A 133 9.71 -3.80 9.20
N PRO A 134 8.45 -4.26 9.15
CA PRO A 134 7.64 -4.05 7.97
C PRO A 134 7.31 -2.57 7.79
N PHE A 135 6.98 -2.17 6.56
CA PHE A 135 6.56 -0.81 6.26
C PHE A 135 5.39 -0.40 7.14
N HIS A 136 5.42 0.84 7.66
CA HIS A 136 4.43 1.26 8.63
C HIS A 136 3.09 1.54 7.94
N TRP A 137 2.00 0.99 8.48
CA TRP A 137 0.66 1.08 7.94
C TRP A 137 0.13 2.53 7.83
N ALA A 138 0.61 3.44 8.71
CA ALA A 138 0.19 4.84 8.69
C ALA A 138 0.49 5.57 7.37
N TRP A 139 1.42 5.08 6.56
CA TRP A 139 1.67 5.66 5.25
C TRP A 139 0.50 5.48 4.28
N ALA A 140 -0.44 4.57 4.59
CA ALA A 140 -1.69 4.44 3.85
C ALA A 140 -2.61 5.66 3.99
N PHE A 141 -2.49 6.43 5.07
CA PHE A 141 -3.20 7.72 5.22
C PHE A 141 -2.74 8.75 4.20
N LEU A 142 -1.49 8.73 3.80
CA LEU A 142 -0.97 9.66 2.81
C LEU A 142 -1.45 9.28 1.40
N SER A 143 -1.33 8.01 1.04
CA SER A 143 -1.81 7.48 -0.25
C SER A 143 -1.70 5.97 -0.29
N THR A 144 -2.65 5.31 -0.96
CA THR A 144 -2.58 3.89 -1.32
C THR A 144 -1.27 3.56 -2.05
N GLY A 145 -0.86 4.43 -2.99
CA GLY A 145 0.37 4.26 -3.76
C GLY A 145 1.63 4.29 -2.90
N VAL A 146 1.72 5.23 -1.96
CA VAL A 146 2.85 5.31 -1.03
C VAL A 146 2.98 4.03 -0.23
N TYR A 147 1.86 3.47 0.24
CA TYR A 147 1.87 2.21 0.98
C TYR A 147 2.30 1.04 0.11
N VAL A 148 1.69 0.86 -1.08
CA VAL A 148 2.00 -0.25 -2.00
C VAL A 148 3.46 -0.21 -2.45
N VAL A 149 3.96 0.97 -2.84
CA VAL A 149 5.35 1.14 -3.30
C VAL A 149 6.34 0.93 -2.15
N GLY A 150 6.18 1.63 -1.03
CA GLY A 150 7.09 1.53 0.10
C GLY A 150 7.18 0.12 0.68
N ARG A 151 6.03 -0.54 0.83
CA ARG A 151 5.94 -1.94 1.28
C ARG A 151 6.63 -2.89 0.30
N SER A 152 6.37 -2.74 -1.00
CA SER A 152 6.94 -3.62 -2.03
C SER A 152 8.46 -3.47 -2.14
N ILE A 153 9.01 -2.25 -2.00
CA ILE A 153 10.45 -2.00 -1.99
C ILE A 153 11.11 -2.68 -0.79
N ILE A 154 10.52 -2.59 0.41
CA ILE A 154 11.06 -3.25 1.60
C ILE A 154 11.11 -4.77 1.43
N VAL A 155 10.03 -5.35 0.89
CA VAL A 155 9.96 -6.79 0.61
C VAL A 155 10.97 -7.18 -0.47
N GLN A 156 11.08 -6.42 -1.56
CA GLN A 156 12.05 -6.65 -2.64
C GLN A 156 13.50 -6.66 -2.12
N ARG A 157 13.88 -5.71 -1.27
CA ARG A 157 15.23 -5.62 -0.69
C ARG A 157 15.59 -6.82 0.17
N ARG A 158 14.59 -7.52 0.74
CA ARG A 158 14.83 -8.67 1.63
C ARG A 158 14.80 -10.02 0.94
N ILE A 159 14.00 -10.18 -0.10
CA ILE A 159 13.71 -11.50 -0.69
C ILE A 159 14.07 -11.53 -2.19
N GLY A 160 14.44 -10.40 -2.77
CA GLY A 160 14.72 -10.30 -4.21
C GLY A 160 13.45 -10.36 -5.10
N ARG A 161 12.25 -10.44 -4.50
CA ARG A 161 10.95 -10.48 -5.19
C ARG A 161 9.94 -9.62 -4.44
N GLY A 162 9.02 -8.95 -5.17
CA GLY A 162 7.99 -8.13 -4.48
C GLY A 162 7.47 -6.94 -5.27
N LEU A 163 7.97 -6.68 -6.49
CA LEU A 163 7.56 -5.50 -7.28
C LEU A 163 6.26 -5.70 -8.07
N THR A 164 5.79 -6.92 -8.24
CA THR A 164 4.55 -7.22 -8.98
C THR A 164 3.34 -6.37 -8.55
N PRO A 165 3.06 -6.16 -7.25
CA PRO A 165 1.93 -5.33 -6.82
C PRO A 165 2.03 -3.87 -7.28
N ILE A 166 3.23 -3.33 -7.45
CA ILE A 166 3.44 -1.96 -7.95
C ILE A 166 2.94 -1.84 -9.39
N TRP A 167 3.31 -2.79 -10.25
CA TRP A 167 2.92 -2.76 -11.66
C TRP A 167 1.41 -2.94 -11.84
N VAL A 168 0.81 -3.85 -11.06
CA VAL A 168 -0.65 -4.04 -11.09
C VAL A 168 -1.37 -2.80 -10.58
N TRP A 169 -0.93 -2.23 -9.45
CA TRP A 169 -1.47 -0.99 -8.91
C TRP A 169 -1.34 0.18 -9.90
N LEU A 170 -0.20 0.31 -10.57
CA LEU A 170 0.03 1.34 -11.58
C LEU A 170 -0.96 1.17 -12.75
N GLY A 171 -1.16 -0.06 -13.24
CA GLY A 171 -2.13 -0.35 -14.30
C GLY A 171 -3.57 0.02 -13.89
N VAL A 172 -3.96 -0.36 -12.68
CA VAL A 172 -5.28 0.00 -12.11
C VAL A 172 -5.45 1.52 -12.00
N THR A 173 -4.41 2.22 -11.55
CA THR A 173 -4.45 3.68 -11.39
C THR A 173 -4.52 4.38 -12.75
N LEU A 174 -3.74 3.93 -13.73
CA LEU A 174 -3.78 4.47 -15.10
C LEU A 174 -5.15 4.26 -15.75
N LEU A 175 -5.78 3.09 -15.54
CA LEU A 175 -7.14 2.84 -15.99
C LEU A 175 -8.13 3.85 -15.36
N GLY A 176 -8.04 4.08 -14.06
CA GLY A 176 -8.87 5.06 -13.36
C GLY A 176 -8.66 6.48 -13.88
N LEU A 177 -7.42 6.87 -14.17
CA LEU A 177 -7.08 8.16 -14.78
C LEU A 177 -7.64 8.29 -16.21
N ALA A 178 -7.58 7.24 -17.01
CA ALA A 178 -8.14 7.26 -18.36
C ALA A 178 -9.66 7.47 -18.32
N VAL A 179 -10.36 6.80 -17.42
CA VAL A 179 -11.81 6.99 -17.21
C VAL A 179 -12.12 8.41 -16.71
N ALA A 180 -11.34 8.94 -15.78
CA ALA A 180 -11.53 10.29 -15.29
C ALA A 180 -11.27 11.33 -16.39
N PHE A 181 -10.26 11.12 -17.24
CA PHE A 181 -9.94 12.00 -18.35
C PHE A 181 -11.05 12.01 -19.41
N SER A 182 -11.64 10.85 -19.76
CA SER A 182 -12.77 10.82 -20.70
C SER A 182 -13.96 11.63 -20.20
N SER A 183 -14.26 11.58 -18.89
CA SER A 183 -15.34 12.36 -18.29
C SER A 183 -15.09 13.88 -18.38
N VAL A 184 -13.84 14.30 -18.26
CA VAL A 184 -13.45 15.73 -18.39
C VAL A 184 -13.57 16.17 -19.85
N THR A 185 -13.14 15.34 -20.81
CA THR A 185 -13.27 15.70 -22.26
C THR A 185 -14.72 15.80 -22.68
N ASP A 186 -15.60 14.91 -22.19
CA ASP A 186 -17.04 14.97 -22.47
C ASP A 186 -17.66 16.26 -21.92
N ALA A 187 -17.30 16.65 -20.69
CA ALA A 187 -17.76 17.90 -20.09
C ALA A 187 -17.29 19.13 -20.86
N PHE A 188 -16.03 19.13 -21.31
CA PHE A 188 -15.46 20.23 -22.10
C PHE A 188 -16.09 20.33 -23.49
N ALA A 189 -16.34 19.22 -24.18
CA ALA A 189 -17.04 19.19 -25.45
C ALA A 189 -18.45 19.75 -25.34
N ALA A 190 -19.19 19.37 -24.28
CA ALA A 190 -20.51 19.94 -24.01
C ALA A 190 -20.46 21.47 -23.85
N LEU A 191 -19.47 21.99 -23.13
CA LEU A 191 -19.31 23.43 -22.88
C LEU A 191 -19.02 24.21 -24.18
N LEU A 192 -18.23 23.63 -25.08
CA LEU A 192 -17.98 24.26 -26.41
C LEU A 192 -19.24 24.33 -27.27
N LEU A 193 -20.10 23.30 -27.22
CA LEU A 193 -21.36 23.30 -27.95
C LEU A 193 -22.31 24.42 -27.48
N PHE A 194 -22.30 24.77 -26.21
CA PHE A 194 -23.11 25.88 -25.67
C PHE A 194 -22.49 27.24 -25.92
N SER A 195 -21.19 27.36 -26.20
CA SER A 195 -20.50 28.64 -26.44
C SER A 195 -20.51 29.10 -27.87
N THR A 196 -20.95 28.27 -28.83
CA THR A 196 -21.10 28.67 -30.23
C THR A 196 -22.46 29.33 -30.42
N PRO A 197 -22.54 30.71 -30.62
CA PRO A 197 -23.78 31.35 -30.99
C PRO A 197 -24.18 30.87 -32.38
N GLY A 198 -25.42 30.38 -32.53
CA GLY A 198 -26.04 30.03 -33.80
C GLY A 198 -26.28 31.24 -34.69
#